data_acb4ef5710c377f64582866fd54d431f
#
_entry.id   acb4ef5710c377f64582866fd54d431f
#
_cell.length_a   1.000
_cell.length_b   1.000
_cell.length_c   1.000
_cell.angle_alpha   90.00
_cell.angle_beta   90.00
_cell.angle_gamma   90.00
#
_symmetry.space_group_name_H-M   'P 1'
#
loop_
_entity.id
_entity.type
_entity.pdbx_description
1 polymer ?
#
loop_
_entity_poly.entity_id
_entity_poly.type
_entity_poly.pdbx_seq_one_letter_code
_entity_poly.pdbx_strand_id
1 'polypeptide(L)'
;VKWVLTPDEFTHVWTNETSLDRRPYPVNMVPSATARTESEYHALRLPQRFARQAEPDLAAALVLCARNDATTITVSGERSALARNGSESETERILAFAAVVHNHAGILVATPDRVTVQMCHARVVGERLVQIIGSARPGRLAPMREPQDAVLSPDRTEPFVTNGHRGAAKFRQTLRKPVDGRGFITVTVEPENPMSPPTRHRTWLDFTGDGRYLLTTAHDLMLTPVSDEEFATQLLRLAQV
;
A
#
# COMPACT_ATOMS: atom_id res chain seq x y z
N VAL A 1 -2.10 -10.22 16.53
CA VAL A 1 -2.64 -11.51 16.07
C VAL A 1 -2.65 -11.51 14.54
N LYS A 2 -2.52 -12.69 13.90
CA LYS A 2 -2.44 -12.83 12.43
C LYS A 2 -3.18 -14.08 11.98
N TRP A 3 -4.01 -13.95 10.94
CA TRP A 3 -4.72 -15.04 10.27
C TRP A 3 -4.33 -15.07 8.80
N VAL A 4 -4.30 -16.27 8.22
CA VAL A 4 -4.02 -16.49 6.80
C VAL A 4 -5.17 -17.31 6.23
N LEU A 5 -5.86 -16.75 5.26
CA LEU A 5 -7.07 -17.30 4.67
C LEU A 5 -6.87 -17.47 3.16
N THR A 6 -7.48 -18.48 2.58
CA THR A 6 -7.62 -18.53 1.11
C THR A 6 -8.58 -17.44 0.63
N PRO A 7 -8.61 -17.08 -0.66
CA PRO A 7 -9.57 -16.09 -1.18
C PRO A 7 -11.03 -16.44 -0.89
N ASP A 8 -11.39 -17.74 -1.00
CA ASP A 8 -12.75 -18.22 -0.69
C ASP A 8 -13.07 -18.08 0.80
N GLU A 9 -12.16 -18.49 1.68
CA GLU A 9 -12.32 -18.35 3.12
C GLU A 9 -12.46 -16.88 3.52
N PHE A 10 -11.58 -16.02 2.99
CA PHE A 10 -11.62 -14.60 3.27
C PHE A 10 -12.94 -13.97 2.81
N THR A 11 -13.39 -14.28 1.59
CA THR A 11 -14.64 -13.74 1.05
C THR A 11 -15.83 -14.17 1.91
N HIS A 12 -15.88 -15.46 2.31
CA HIS A 12 -16.93 -15.99 3.17
C HIS A 12 -16.98 -15.28 4.53
N VAL A 13 -15.84 -15.18 5.22
CA VAL A 13 -15.77 -14.54 6.54
C VAL A 13 -16.02 -13.04 6.43
N TRP A 14 -15.46 -12.36 5.41
CA TRP A 14 -15.69 -10.95 5.15
C TRP A 14 -17.17 -10.63 5.02
N THR A 15 -17.90 -11.34 4.14
CA THR A 15 -19.32 -11.11 3.93
C THR A 15 -20.14 -11.39 5.18
N ASN A 16 -19.83 -12.47 5.92
CA ASN A 16 -20.57 -12.84 7.13
C ASN A 16 -20.37 -11.85 8.28
N GLU A 17 -19.14 -11.37 8.49
CA GLU A 17 -18.82 -10.51 9.63
C GLU A 17 -19.11 -9.03 9.35
N THR A 18 -18.97 -8.58 8.12
CA THR A 18 -19.12 -7.15 7.77
C THR A 18 -20.44 -6.83 7.09
N SER A 19 -21.17 -7.84 6.60
CA SER A 19 -22.37 -7.70 5.74
C SER A 19 -22.10 -6.93 4.44
N LEU A 20 -20.82 -6.87 4.01
CA LEU A 20 -20.39 -6.20 2.79
C LEU A 20 -19.94 -7.24 1.75
N ASP A 21 -20.46 -7.11 0.54
CA ASP A 21 -19.98 -7.92 -0.60
C ASP A 21 -18.65 -7.41 -1.16
N ARG A 22 -18.43 -6.11 -1.03
CA ARG A 22 -17.26 -5.45 -1.60
C ARG A 22 -16.11 -5.42 -0.61
N ARG A 23 -14.98 -6.01 -1.02
CA ARG A 23 -13.70 -5.95 -0.30
C ARG A 23 -13.03 -4.59 -0.53
N PRO A 24 -12.25 -4.06 0.43
CA PRO A 24 -11.56 -2.78 0.26
C PRO A 24 -10.49 -2.83 -0.84
N TYR A 25 -10.24 -1.71 -1.50
CA TYR A 25 -9.10 -1.55 -2.39
C TYR A 25 -7.80 -1.46 -1.57
N PRO A 26 -6.69 -2.10 -1.98
CA PRO A 26 -6.49 -2.88 -3.22
C PRO A 26 -6.73 -4.41 -3.05
N VAL A 27 -7.25 -4.87 -1.92
CA VAL A 27 -7.53 -6.30 -1.67
C VAL A 27 -8.52 -6.88 -2.70
N ASN A 28 -9.42 -6.06 -3.22
CA ASN A 28 -10.36 -6.44 -4.26
C ASN A 28 -9.72 -6.68 -5.64
N MET A 29 -8.42 -6.42 -5.81
CA MET A 29 -7.69 -6.66 -7.07
C MET A 29 -7.25 -8.12 -7.24
N VAL A 30 -7.35 -8.94 -6.19
CA VAL A 30 -7.15 -10.39 -6.29
C VAL A 30 -8.48 -11.12 -6.45
N PRO A 31 -8.49 -12.32 -7.03
CA PRO A 31 -9.71 -13.11 -7.15
C PRO A 31 -10.44 -13.27 -5.82
N SER A 32 -11.76 -13.26 -5.85
CA SER A 32 -12.60 -13.44 -4.65
C SER A 32 -12.80 -14.91 -4.29
N ALA A 33 -12.55 -15.80 -5.23
CA ALA A 33 -12.72 -17.23 -5.08
C ALA A 33 -11.69 -17.98 -5.93
N THR A 34 -11.27 -19.13 -5.46
CA THR A 34 -10.49 -20.13 -6.20
C THR A 34 -11.37 -21.26 -6.73
N ALA A 35 -12.47 -21.56 -6.05
CA ALA A 35 -13.49 -22.50 -6.50
C ALA A 35 -14.15 -21.97 -7.80
N ARG A 36 -14.17 -22.82 -8.84
CA ARG A 36 -14.71 -22.49 -10.17
C ARG A 36 -16.13 -23.00 -10.38
N THR A 37 -16.55 -23.96 -9.57
CA THR A 37 -17.87 -24.58 -9.63
C THR A 37 -18.55 -24.54 -8.27
N GLU A 38 -19.87 -24.62 -8.27
CA GLU A 38 -20.65 -24.70 -7.04
C GLU A 38 -20.31 -25.95 -6.21
N SER A 39 -20.03 -27.07 -6.89
CA SER A 39 -19.58 -28.30 -6.24
C SER A 39 -18.24 -28.14 -5.52
N GLU A 40 -17.26 -27.48 -6.15
CA GLU A 40 -15.98 -27.15 -5.50
C GLU A 40 -16.18 -26.23 -4.31
N TYR A 41 -17.04 -25.21 -4.43
CA TYR A 41 -17.34 -24.30 -3.34
C TYR A 41 -18.01 -25.03 -2.14
N HIS A 42 -18.99 -25.90 -2.41
CA HIS A 42 -19.61 -26.73 -1.36
C HIS A 42 -18.62 -27.69 -0.69
N ALA A 43 -17.64 -28.23 -1.43
CA ALA A 43 -16.60 -29.09 -0.89
C ALA A 43 -15.70 -28.39 0.14
N LEU A 44 -15.57 -27.05 0.09
CA LEU A 44 -14.80 -26.26 1.05
C LEU A 44 -15.43 -26.25 2.45
N ARG A 45 -16.72 -26.51 2.59
CA ARG A 45 -17.48 -26.56 3.84
C ARG A 45 -17.27 -25.30 4.72
N LEU A 46 -17.22 -24.13 4.10
CA LEU A 46 -16.89 -22.87 4.77
C LEU A 46 -17.83 -22.56 5.95
N PRO A 47 -19.18 -22.75 5.87
CA PRO A 47 -20.07 -22.50 7.01
C PRO A 47 -19.78 -23.38 8.23
N GLN A 48 -19.24 -24.58 8.02
CA GLN A 48 -18.88 -25.50 9.12
C GLN A 48 -17.51 -25.15 9.70
N ARG A 49 -16.58 -24.72 8.86
CA ARG A 49 -15.21 -24.34 9.28
C ARG A 49 -15.15 -22.98 9.97
N PHE A 50 -16.00 -22.06 9.52
CA PHE A 50 -16.13 -20.71 10.07
C PHE A 50 -17.52 -20.54 10.68
N ALA A 51 -17.81 -21.31 11.72
CA ALA A 51 -19.04 -21.13 12.49
C ALA A 51 -19.08 -19.72 13.08
N ARG A 52 -20.25 -19.08 13.08
CA ARG A 52 -20.45 -17.75 13.68
C ARG A 52 -19.86 -17.73 15.10
N GLN A 53 -18.99 -16.74 15.38
CA GLN A 53 -18.30 -16.49 16.66
C GLN A 53 -17.09 -17.40 16.98
N ALA A 54 -16.55 -18.16 16.03
CA ALA A 54 -15.41 -19.03 16.31
C ALA A 54 -14.13 -18.24 16.70
N GLU A 55 -13.93 -17.04 16.14
CA GLU A 55 -12.77 -16.19 16.43
C GLU A 55 -13.17 -14.70 16.54
N PRO A 56 -13.53 -14.22 17.73
CA PRO A 56 -13.97 -12.85 17.97
C PRO A 56 -12.95 -11.79 17.51
N ASP A 57 -11.67 -12.08 17.65
CA ASP A 57 -10.59 -11.16 17.26
C ASP A 57 -10.49 -11.02 15.73
N LEU A 58 -10.74 -12.10 14.97
CA LEU A 58 -10.81 -12.03 13.51
C LEU A 58 -12.01 -11.20 13.07
N ALA A 59 -13.17 -11.45 13.64
CA ALA A 59 -14.39 -10.68 13.37
C ALA A 59 -14.17 -9.19 13.66
N ALA A 60 -13.58 -8.86 14.82
CA ALA A 60 -13.26 -7.49 15.20
C ALA A 60 -12.29 -6.83 14.20
N ALA A 61 -11.26 -7.54 13.72
CA ALA A 61 -10.32 -7.04 12.74
C ALA A 61 -10.99 -6.74 11.40
N LEU A 62 -11.90 -7.61 10.94
CA LEU A 62 -12.64 -7.43 9.68
C LEU A 62 -13.64 -6.27 9.77
N VAL A 63 -14.41 -6.20 10.87
CA VAL A 63 -15.35 -5.09 11.11
C VAL A 63 -14.61 -3.76 11.18
N LEU A 64 -13.42 -3.71 11.81
CA LEU A 64 -12.59 -2.51 11.83
C LEU A 64 -12.16 -2.09 10.42
N CYS A 65 -11.76 -3.05 9.58
CA CYS A 65 -11.40 -2.79 8.18
C CYS A 65 -12.59 -2.40 7.28
N ALA A 66 -13.82 -2.67 7.72
CA ALA A 66 -15.05 -2.35 6.99
C ALA A 66 -15.66 -0.99 7.37
N ARG A 67 -15.12 -0.32 8.41
CA ARG A 67 -15.67 0.96 8.90
C ARG A 67 -15.43 2.09 7.91
N ASN A 68 -16.49 2.86 7.63
CA ASN A 68 -16.43 4.02 6.73
C ASN A 68 -15.78 5.25 7.38
N ASP A 69 -15.81 5.34 8.71
CA ASP A 69 -15.22 6.44 9.48
C ASP A 69 -13.75 6.22 9.85
N ALA A 70 -13.18 5.05 9.55
CA ALA A 70 -11.80 4.74 9.85
C ALA A 70 -10.82 5.55 9.00
N THR A 71 -9.69 5.97 9.60
CA THR A 71 -8.52 6.39 8.81
C THR A 71 -7.99 5.19 8.04
N THR A 72 -7.81 5.34 6.72
CA THR A 72 -7.35 4.25 5.86
C THR A 72 -6.01 4.55 5.20
N ILE A 73 -5.19 3.50 5.06
CA ILE A 73 -3.93 3.53 4.31
C ILE A 73 -3.99 2.40 3.29
N THR A 74 -3.96 2.74 2.01
CA THR A 74 -3.88 1.76 0.92
C THR A 74 -2.48 1.74 0.34
N VAL A 75 -1.96 0.56 0.06
CA VAL A 75 -0.64 0.32 -0.54
C VAL A 75 -0.83 -0.58 -1.74
N SER A 76 -0.46 -0.09 -2.91
CA SER A 76 -0.56 -0.84 -4.17
C SER A 76 0.71 -0.65 -4.98
N GLY A 77 1.39 -1.73 -5.29
CA GLY A 77 2.65 -1.67 -6.05
C GLY A 77 3.21 -3.02 -6.44
N GLU A 78 4.48 -2.99 -6.80
CA GLU A 78 5.22 -4.15 -7.26
C GLU A 78 6.68 -4.07 -6.81
N ARG A 79 7.30 -5.22 -6.65
CA ARG A 79 8.75 -5.34 -6.45
C ARG A 79 9.30 -6.53 -7.23
N SER A 80 10.56 -6.44 -7.63
CA SER A 80 11.29 -7.55 -8.20
C SER A 80 11.57 -8.58 -7.11
N ALA A 81 11.05 -9.79 -7.26
CA ALA A 81 11.44 -10.89 -6.41
C ALA A 81 12.87 -11.32 -6.80
N LEU A 82 13.74 -11.50 -5.80
CA LEU A 82 15.06 -12.08 -6.04
C LEU A 82 14.88 -13.45 -6.66
N ALA A 83 15.35 -13.63 -7.89
CA ALA A 83 15.28 -14.89 -8.60
C ALA A 83 15.95 -15.99 -7.76
N ARG A 84 15.19 -16.94 -7.24
CA ARG A 84 15.72 -18.20 -6.74
C ARG A 84 16.12 -19.02 -7.96
N ASN A 85 17.41 -19.27 -8.12
CA ASN A 85 17.99 -20.14 -9.16
C ASN A 85 18.09 -19.60 -10.59
N GLY A 86 18.42 -18.32 -10.83
CA GLY A 86 18.82 -17.85 -12.15
C GLY A 86 17.70 -17.79 -13.20
N SER A 87 16.43 -17.92 -12.80
CA SER A 87 15.27 -17.64 -13.64
C SER A 87 14.99 -16.13 -13.68
N GLU A 88 14.24 -15.67 -14.68
CA GLU A 88 13.83 -14.27 -14.81
C GLU A 88 13.25 -13.73 -13.49
N SER A 89 13.57 -12.48 -13.17
CA SER A 89 13.08 -11.78 -11.97
C SER A 89 11.56 -11.75 -12.00
N GLU A 90 10.94 -12.54 -11.14
CA GLU A 90 9.49 -12.56 -11.00
C GLU A 90 9.02 -11.29 -10.28
N THR A 91 8.02 -10.61 -10.82
CA THR A 91 7.47 -9.39 -10.20
C THR A 91 6.41 -9.80 -9.20
N GLU A 92 6.64 -9.47 -7.92
CA GLU A 92 5.67 -9.67 -6.84
C GLU A 92 4.79 -8.43 -6.69
N ARG A 93 3.47 -8.62 -6.68
CA ARG A 93 2.51 -7.56 -6.37
C ARG A 93 2.41 -7.32 -4.87
N ILE A 94 2.36 -6.06 -4.49
CA ILE A 94 2.15 -5.61 -3.10
C ILE A 94 0.78 -4.97 -3.04
N LEU A 95 -0.16 -5.63 -2.36
CA LEU A 95 -1.53 -5.17 -2.21
C LEU A 95 -1.89 -5.22 -0.72
N ALA A 96 -1.91 -4.07 -0.07
CA ALA A 96 -2.24 -3.97 1.35
C ALA A 96 -3.24 -2.84 1.62
N PHE A 97 -4.10 -3.07 2.58
CA PHE A 97 -5.05 -2.12 3.12
C PHE A 97 -4.93 -2.12 4.63
N ALA A 98 -4.88 -0.94 5.23
CA ALA A 98 -4.95 -0.79 6.67
C ALA A 98 -6.07 0.19 7.04
N ALA A 99 -6.81 -0.13 8.08
CA ALA A 99 -7.78 0.75 8.72
C ALA A 99 -7.36 1.00 10.16
N VAL A 100 -7.45 2.24 10.60
CA VAL A 100 -7.06 2.68 11.94
C VAL A 100 -8.25 3.36 12.60
N VAL A 101 -8.58 2.90 13.82
CA VAL A 101 -9.61 3.49 14.67
C VAL A 101 -9.05 3.58 16.08
N HIS A 102 -8.89 4.79 16.59
CA HIS A 102 -8.24 5.06 17.88
C HIS A 102 -6.88 4.37 18.01
N ASN A 103 -6.74 3.44 18.94
CA ASN A 103 -5.49 2.73 19.23
C ASN A 103 -5.35 1.39 18.48
N HIS A 104 -6.30 1.02 17.63
CA HIS A 104 -6.33 -0.27 16.94
C HIS A 104 -6.16 -0.10 15.44
N ALA A 105 -5.46 -1.02 14.82
CA ALA A 105 -5.32 -1.09 13.38
C ALA A 105 -5.58 -2.51 12.88
N GLY A 106 -6.40 -2.62 11.83
CA GLY A 106 -6.57 -3.83 11.03
C GLY A 106 -5.78 -3.70 9.75
N ILE A 107 -5.04 -4.75 9.36
CA ILE A 107 -4.26 -4.77 8.12
C ILE A 107 -4.66 -6.00 7.31
N LEU A 108 -5.00 -5.78 6.06
CA LEU A 108 -5.27 -6.82 5.06
C LEU A 108 -4.14 -6.81 4.03
N VAL A 109 -3.58 -7.98 3.75
CA VAL A 109 -2.56 -8.16 2.69
C VAL A 109 -3.03 -9.25 1.77
N ALA A 110 -3.16 -8.94 0.48
CA ALA A 110 -3.66 -9.87 -0.50
C ALA A 110 -2.57 -10.31 -1.49
N THR A 111 -2.50 -11.62 -1.72
CA THR A 111 -1.79 -12.25 -2.82
C THR A 111 -2.78 -13.09 -3.64
N PRO A 112 -2.43 -13.60 -4.83
CA PRO A 112 -3.36 -14.37 -5.64
C PRO A 112 -3.94 -15.62 -4.94
N ASP A 113 -3.20 -16.19 -3.99
CA ASP A 113 -3.51 -17.46 -3.32
C ASP A 113 -3.98 -17.31 -1.88
N ARG A 114 -3.83 -16.13 -1.27
CA ARG A 114 -4.18 -15.91 0.14
C ARG A 114 -4.47 -14.45 0.47
N VAL A 115 -5.23 -14.26 1.55
CA VAL A 115 -5.39 -12.97 2.22
C VAL A 115 -4.94 -13.11 3.67
N THR A 116 -4.02 -12.27 4.09
CA THR A 116 -3.58 -12.19 5.48
C THR A 116 -4.33 -11.07 6.18
N VAL A 117 -4.94 -11.38 7.32
CA VAL A 117 -5.57 -10.42 8.22
C VAL A 117 -4.67 -10.27 9.44
N GLN A 118 -4.37 -9.05 9.84
CA GLN A 118 -3.59 -8.76 11.05
C GLN A 118 -4.29 -7.71 11.89
N MET A 119 -4.20 -7.83 13.19
CA MET A 119 -4.61 -6.80 14.14
C MET A 119 -3.40 -6.36 14.96
N CYS A 120 -3.21 -5.06 15.10
CA CYS A 120 -2.10 -4.48 15.85
C CYS A 120 -2.50 -3.15 16.49
N HIS A 121 -1.61 -2.59 17.30
CA HIS A 121 -1.76 -1.23 17.82
C HIS A 121 -1.52 -0.22 16.69
N ALA A 122 -2.28 0.87 16.66
CA ALA A 122 -2.19 1.92 15.63
C ALA A 122 -0.75 2.45 15.44
N ARG A 123 -0.01 2.65 16.53
CA ARG A 123 1.38 3.18 16.50
C ARG A 123 2.39 2.32 15.72
N VAL A 124 2.11 1.04 15.50
CA VAL A 124 3.01 0.14 14.75
C VAL A 124 2.53 -0.12 13.32
N VAL A 125 1.41 0.47 12.89
CA VAL A 125 0.87 0.23 11.54
C VAL A 125 1.84 0.65 10.44
N GLY A 126 2.56 1.77 10.64
CA GLY A 126 3.58 2.25 9.69
C GLY A 126 4.71 1.23 9.49
N GLU A 127 5.28 0.70 10.57
CA GLU A 127 6.33 -0.33 10.52
C GLU A 127 5.82 -1.61 9.82
N ARG A 128 4.59 -2.03 10.13
CA ARG A 128 3.98 -3.22 9.50
C ARG A 128 3.79 -3.05 8.01
N LEU A 129 3.35 -1.87 7.57
CA LEU A 129 3.21 -1.58 6.13
C LEU A 129 4.57 -1.53 5.43
N VAL A 130 5.61 -0.94 6.05
CA VAL A 130 6.98 -0.95 5.50
C VAL A 130 7.52 -2.38 5.41
N GLN A 131 7.28 -3.24 6.40
CA GLN A 131 7.65 -4.67 6.34
C GLN A 131 6.96 -5.40 5.17
N ILE A 132 5.69 -5.06 4.88
CA ILE A 132 4.93 -5.63 3.75
C ILE A 132 5.51 -5.16 2.41
N ILE A 133 5.84 -3.87 2.30
CA ILE A 133 6.50 -3.29 1.12
C ILE A 133 7.88 -3.94 0.91
N GLY A 134 8.55 -4.30 1.97
CA GLY A 134 9.90 -4.83 2.00
C GLY A 134 10.90 -3.80 2.49
N SER A 135 11.96 -4.24 3.17
CA SER A 135 13.03 -3.39 3.67
C SER A 135 13.93 -2.90 2.54
N ALA A 136 14.29 -1.62 2.59
CA ALA A 136 15.24 -1.03 1.65
C ALA A 136 16.10 0.04 2.36
N ARG A 137 17.38 0.11 1.97
CA ARG A 137 18.23 1.22 2.45
C ARG A 137 17.73 2.56 1.89
N PRO A 138 17.98 3.69 2.57
CA PRO A 138 17.68 5.00 2.03
C PRO A 138 18.52 5.27 0.76
N GLY A 139 17.95 6.01 -0.17
CA GLY A 139 18.66 6.46 -1.35
C GLY A 139 19.80 7.39 -1.02
N ARG A 140 20.82 7.43 -1.88
CA ARG A 140 22.07 8.20 -1.66
C ARG A 140 22.03 9.60 -2.27
N LEU A 141 21.04 9.91 -3.11
CA LEU A 141 20.90 11.24 -3.69
C LEU A 141 20.34 12.21 -2.64
N ALA A 142 20.80 13.44 -2.66
CA ALA A 142 20.20 14.51 -1.88
C ALA A 142 18.73 14.71 -2.28
N PRO A 143 17.88 15.18 -1.36
CA PRO A 143 16.51 15.54 -1.67
C PRO A 143 16.44 16.50 -2.87
N MET A 144 15.50 16.26 -3.77
CA MET A 144 15.26 17.10 -4.95
C MET A 144 13.85 17.67 -4.89
N ARG A 145 13.71 18.92 -5.31
CA ARG A 145 12.43 19.61 -5.41
C ARG A 145 12.42 20.45 -6.69
N GLU A 146 11.44 20.24 -7.53
CA GLU A 146 11.26 20.97 -8.78
C GLU A 146 9.77 21.24 -9.05
N PRO A 147 9.43 22.35 -9.69
CA PRO A 147 8.06 22.61 -10.14
C PRO A 147 7.56 21.48 -11.03
N GLN A 148 6.32 21.04 -10.79
CA GLN A 148 5.74 19.92 -11.53
C GLN A 148 5.73 20.17 -13.04
N ASP A 149 5.36 21.39 -13.46
CA ASP A 149 5.30 21.77 -14.86
C ASP A 149 6.66 21.71 -15.55
N ALA A 150 7.74 22.11 -14.85
CA ALA A 150 9.09 22.04 -15.38
C ALA A 150 9.58 20.60 -15.59
N VAL A 151 9.08 19.66 -14.77
CA VAL A 151 9.44 18.24 -14.88
C VAL A 151 8.58 17.53 -15.93
N LEU A 152 7.27 17.77 -15.95
CA LEU A 152 6.33 17.00 -16.79
C LEU A 152 6.13 17.58 -18.19
N SER A 153 6.38 18.87 -18.41
CA SER A 153 6.14 19.57 -19.69
C SER A 153 7.42 20.24 -20.21
N PRO A 154 8.44 19.45 -20.63
CA PRO A 154 9.73 20.00 -21.05
C PRO A 154 9.65 20.89 -22.31
N ASP A 155 8.64 20.69 -23.16
CA ASP A 155 8.53 21.37 -24.47
C ASP A 155 7.89 22.78 -24.41
N ARG A 156 7.38 23.19 -23.25
CA ARG A 156 6.86 24.55 -23.05
C ARG A 156 7.92 25.57 -22.66
N THR A 157 9.18 25.20 -22.74
CA THR A 157 10.27 26.01 -22.23
C THR A 157 10.73 27.00 -23.28
N GLU A 158 10.66 28.28 -22.97
CA GLU A 158 11.28 29.34 -23.78
C GLU A 158 12.77 29.12 -23.97
N PRO A 159 13.34 29.60 -25.08
CA PRO A 159 14.73 29.30 -25.53
C PRO A 159 15.84 29.86 -24.60
N PHE A 160 15.50 30.55 -23.54
CA PHE A 160 16.50 31.08 -22.59
C PHE A 160 16.72 30.12 -21.41
N VAL A 161 17.82 29.39 -21.49
CA VAL A 161 18.27 28.42 -20.44
C VAL A 161 18.62 29.17 -19.16
N THR A 162 17.70 29.21 -18.20
CA THR A 162 17.99 29.59 -16.82
C THR A 162 18.42 28.39 -15.99
N ASN A 163 19.12 28.63 -14.87
CA ASN A 163 19.61 27.56 -13.97
C ASN A 163 18.50 26.59 -13.50
N GLY A 164 17.21 26.98 -13.52
CA GLY A 164 16.07 26.11 -13.19
C GLY A 164 15.88 24.91 -14.12
N HIS A 165 16.28 24.99 -15.39
CA HIS A 165 16.16 23.88 -16.32
C HIS A 165 17.08 22.70 -16.04
N ARG A 166 18.25 22.93 -15.41
CA ARG A 166 19.19 21.87 -15.03
C ARG A 166 18.64 20.97 -13.93
N GLY A 167 17.95 21.55 -12.95
CA GLY A 167 17.31 20.82 -11.86
C GLY A 167 16.22 19.89 -12.36
N ALA A 168 15.27 20.42 -13.15
CA ALA A 168 14.18 19.65 -13.74
C ALA A 168 14.68 18.54 -14.68
N ALA A 169 15.72 18.80 -15.48
CA ALA A 169 16.35 17.79 -16.34
C ALA A 169 16.96 16.65 -15.51
N LYS A 170 17.71 16.98 -14.43
CA LYS A 170 18.27 16.01 -13.50
C LYS A 170 17.17 15.20 -12.80
N PHE A 171 16.08 15.84 -12.39
CA PHE A 171 14.93 15.19 -11.78
C PHE A 171 14.32 14.15 -12.73
N ARG A 172 14.02 14.56 -13.98
CA ARG A 172 13.52 13.66 -15.03
C ARG A 172 14.46 12.48 -15.28
N GLN A 173 15.77 12.75 -15.37
CA GLN A 173 16.77 11.68 -15.55
C GLN A 173 16.75 10.70 -14.37
N THR A 174 16.57 11.20 -13.16
CA THR A 174 16.47 10.35 -11.96
C THR A 174 15.22 9.47 -11.99
N LEU A 175 14.06 10.02 -12.37
CA LEU A 175 12.82 9.25 -12.48
C LEU A 175 12.84 8.16 -13.58
N ARG A 176 13.75 8.26 -14.55
CA ARG A 176 13.93 7.26 -15.61
C ARG A 176 14.85 6.09 -15.23
N LYS A 177 15.48 6.16 -14.06
CA LYS A 177 16.32 5.05 -13.58
C LYS A 177 15.48 3.79 -13.37
N PRO A 178 16.06 2.60 -13.59
CA PRO A 178 15.40 1.35 -13.28
C PRO A 178 15.08 1.26 -11.79
N VAL A 179 13.97 0.60 -11.47
CA VAL A 179 13.48 0.42 -10.09
C VAL A 179 13.32 -1.06 -9.79
N ASP A 180 13.72 -1.48 -8.60
CA ASP A 180 13.50 -2.82 -8.06
C ASP A 180 12.13 -2.93 -7.36
N GLY A 181 11.55 -1.78 -6.98
CA GLY A 181 10.23 -1.70 -6.38
C GLY A 181 9.61 -0.32 -6.56
N ARG A 182 8.29 -0.28 -6.72
CA ARG A 182 7.53 0.96 -6.83
C ARG A 182 6.07 0.75 -6.45
N GLY A 183 5.42 1.81 -6.04
CA GLY A 183 3.98 1.76 -5.84
C GLY A 183 3.43 3.03 -5.24
N PHE A 184 2.12 2.98 -5.01
CA PHE A 184 1.31 4.11 -4.57
C PHE A 184 0.78 3.85 -3.18
N ILE A 185 0.78 4.90 -2.38
CA ILE A 185 0.19 4.93 -1.05
C ILE A 185 -0.85 6.04 -1.04
N THR A 186 -2.04 5.72 -0.58
CA THR A 186 -3.10 6.68 -0.37
C THR A 186 -3.51 6.65 1.09
N VAL A 187 -3.56 7.80 1.73
CA VAL A 187 -4.00 7.95 3.12
C VAL A 187 -5.21 8.86 3.16
N THR A 188 -6.31 8.35 3.69
CA THR A 188 -7.55 9.10 3.93
C THR A 188 -7.85 9.08 5.42
N VAL A 189 -7.86 10.26 6.04
CA VAL A 189 -8.09 10.41 7.48
C VAL A 189 -9.58 10.64 7.71
N GLU A 190 -10.20 9.79 8.54
CA GLU A 190 -11.59 9.94 9.02
C GLU A 190 -12.52 10.55 7.95
N PRO A 191 -12.85 9.84 6.87
CA PRO A 191 -13.52 10.43 5.70
C PRO A 191 -14.91 11.01 5.98
N GLU A 192 -15.54 10.58 7.07
CA GLU A 192 -16.85 11.12 7.50
C GLU A 192 -16.73 12.41 8.34
N ASN A 193 -15.52 12.77 8.77
CA ASN A 193 -15.27 14.01 9.51
C ASN A 193 -14.98 15.15 8.52
N PRO A 194 -15.87 16.16 8.40
CA PRO A 194 -15.70 17.26 7.44
C PRO A 194 -14.48 18.15 7.71
N MET A 195 -13.89 18.04 8.90
CA MET A 195 -12.67 18.79 9.28
C MET A 195 -11.39 18.00 8.96
N SER A 196 -11.50 16.78 8.47
CA SER A 196 -10.34 15.96 8.11
C SER A 196 -9.56 16.58 6.94
N PRO A 197 -8.23 16.37 6.93
CA PRO A 197 -7.42 16.82 5.81
C PRO A 197 -7.80 16.06 4.52
N PRO A 198 -7.55 16.66 3.35
CA PRO A 198 -7.77 15.97 2.09
C PRO A 198 -6.92 14.71 1.99
N THR A 199 -7.41 13.74 1.23
CA THR A 199 -6.68 12.50 0.91
C THR A 199 -5.28 12.83 0.38
N ARG A 200 -4.29 12.13 0.90
CA ARG A 200 -2.87 12.34 0.59
C ARG A 200 -2.30 11.14 -0.15
N HIS A 201 -1.45 11.43 -1.11
CA HIS A 201 -0.81 10.41 -1.95
C HIS A 201 0.70 10.47 -1.80
N ARG A 202 1.34 9.30 -1.86
CA ARG A 202 2.80 9.14 -1.96
C ARG A 202 3.11 8.04 -2.96
N THR A 203 4.24 8.19 -3.63
CA THR A 203 4.80 7.11 -4.44
C THR A 203 6.13 6.72 -3.82
N TRP A 204 6.34 5.43 -3.54
CA TRP A 204 7.69 4.97 -3.21
C TRP A 204 8.37 4.43 -4.47
N LEU A 205 9.68 4.62 -4.53
CA LEU A 205 10.55 4.18 -5.61
C LEU A 205 11.82 3.60 -4.98
N ASP A 206 12.09 2.34 -5.26
CA ASP A 206 13.34 1.68 -4.88
C ASP A 206 14.23 1.60 -6.13
N PHE A 207 15.14 2.58 -6.31
CA PHE A 207 16.00 2.60 -7.49
C PHE A 207 17.06 1.51 -7.42
N THR A 208 17.21 0.77 -8.50
CA THR A 208 18.18 -0.32 -8.65
C THR A 208 19.60 0.13 -8.30
N GLY A 209 20.22 -0.58 -7.36
CA GLY A 209 21.57 -0.29 -6.91
C GLY A 209 21.75 0.99 -6.07
N ASP A 210 20.68 1.76 -5.82
CA ASP A 210 20.73 3.00 -5.02
C ASP A 210 20.00 2.84 -3.67
N GLY A 211 18.65 2.92 -3.66
CA GLY A 211 17.85 2.79 -2.44
C GLY A 211 16.46 3.41 -2.60
N ARG A 212 15.79 3.58 -1.46
CA ARG A 212 14.38 4.02 -1.37
C ARG A 212 14.23 5.52 -1.33
N TYR A 213 13.23 5.98 -2.08
CA TYR A 213 12.77 7.37 -2.10
C TYR A 213 11.25 7.45 -2.00
N LEU A 214 10.76 8.54 -1.43
CA LEU A 214 9.36 8.94 -1.51
C LEU A 214 9.22 10.13 -2.45
N LEU A 215 8.35 9.97 -3.44
CA LEU A 215 7.91 11.02 -4.34
C LEU A 215 6.60 11.59 -3.83
N THR A 216 6.60 12.87 -3.56
CA THR A 216 5.40 13.66 -3.25
C THR A 216 5.04 14.50 -4.45
N THR A 217 3.78 14.45 -4.85
CA THR A 217 3.24 15.26 -5.95
C THR A 217 2.28 16.30 -5.35
N ALA A 218 2.63 17.57 -5.53
CA ALA A 218 1.82 18.73 -5.19
C ALA A 218 2.09 19.80 -6.25
N HIS A 219 2.12 21.06 -5.90
CA HIS A 219 2.61 22.14 -6.80
C HIS A 219 4.04 21.83 -7.28
N ASP A 220 4.88 21.32 -6.39
CA ASP A 220 6.22 20.82 -6.70
C ASP A 220 6.26 19.30 -6.60
N LEU A 221 7.11 18.67 -7.41
CA LEU A 221 7.55 17.31 -7.23
C LEU A 221 8.71 17.30 -6.23
N MET A 222 8.59 16.50 -5.20
CA MET A 222 9.64 16.31 -4.19
C MET A 222 10.03 14.84 -4.15
N LEU A 223 11.31 14.54 -4.37
CA LEU A 223 11.88 13.21 -4.24
C LEU A 223 12.84 13.21 -3.04
N THR A 224 12.49 12.47 -1.99
CA THR A 224 13.22 12.45 -0.72
C THR A 224 13.68 11.05 -0.42
N PRO A 225 15.00 10.81 -0.18
CA PRO A 225 15.48 9.52 0.31
C PRO A 225 14.89 9.26 1.70
N VAL A 226 14.53 8.00 1.98
CA VAL A 226 13.95 7.62 3.26
C VAL A 226 14.46 6.26 3.72
N SER A 227 14.78 6.14 5.00
CA SER A 227 14.97 4.87 5.69
C SER A 227 13.61 4.21 5.97
N ASP A 228 13.62 2.93 6.33
CA ASP A 228 12.40 2.23 6.72
C ASP A 228 11.72 2.88 7.93
N GLU A 229 12.49 3.37 8.90
CA GLU A 229 11.99 4.07 10.09
C GLU A 229 11.36 5.42 9.74
N GLU A 230 12.04 6.22 8.90
CA GLU A 230 11.50 7.50 8.42
C GLU A 230 10.23 7.30 7.59
N PHE A 231 10.21 6.26 6.77
CA PHE A 231 9.04 5.90 5.97
C PHE A 231 7.85 5.51 6.87
N ALA A 232 8.07 4.64 7.86
CA ALA A 232 7.04 4.28 8.84
C ALA A 232 6.51 5.50 9.59
N THR A 233 7.42 6.38 10.05
CA THR A 233 7.07 7.64 10.73
C THR A 233 6.26 8.57 9.82
N GLN A 234 6.61 8.67 8.54
CA GLN A 234 5.82 9.47 7.59
C GLN A 234 4.41 8.90 7.39
N LEU A 235 4.24 7.57 7.32
CA LEU A 235 2.91 6.95 7.21
C LEU A 235 2.04 7.26 8.43
N LEU A 236 2.58 7.15 9.64
CA LEU A 236 1.86 7.50 10.88
C LEU A 236 1.47 8.97 10.90
N ARG A 237 2.38 9.86 10.52
CA ARG A 237 2.13 11.29 10.44
C ARG A 237 1.06 11.66 9.41
N LEU A 238 1.04 10.97 8.26
CA LEU A 238 -0.01 11.15 7.25
C LEU A 238 -1.37 10.66 7.75
N ALA A 239 -1.39 9.57 8.50
CA ALA A 239 -2.59 8.99 9.09
C ALA A 239 -3.05 9.71 10.38
N GLN A 240 -2.28 10.66 10.88
CA GLN A 240 -2.53 11.38 12.15
C GLN A 240 -2.60 10.44 13.37
N VAL A 241 -1.72 9.46 13.42
CA VAL A 241 -1.61 8.43 14.46
C VAL A 241 -0.38 8.68 15.34
#